data_c42e2a3e04455d18e895ded27396f30a
#
_entry.id   c42e2a3e04455d18e895ded27396f30a
#
_cell.length_a   1.000
_cell.length_b   1.000
_cell.length_c   1.000
_cell.angle_alpha   90.00
_cell.angle_beta   90.00
_cell.angle_gamma   90.00
#
_symmetry.space_group_name_H-M   'P 1'
#
loop_
_entity.id
_entity.type
_entity.pdbx_description
1 polymer ?
#
loop_
_entity_poly.entity_id
_entity_poly.type
_entity_poly.pdbx_seq_one_letter_code
_entity_poly.pdbx_strand_id
1 'polypeptide(L)'
;MNNINRKRYILNFRSFIYFCFFLFLIISSFFLYFNKNNIIVTSKNIIQTFSKNFQYQFITYNISGLDRIESKFIEDKLQKYIETSIFLLPLDQINDSIKENNWVKETYLNTNYKDTLFIKIEEYKPVGIYFFNEKYFFFDENGKIVDQIYVTDLSNHSLKIFKGNSSNLKANSLIKILKNNDFEKNYKIESLEFINKRRWNINLYNNIKLFLSEEDPNKSIQNFIIIQNKLSETDINNIKTYDLRNLSKTILINVND
;
A
#
# COMPACT_ATOMS: atom_id res chain seq x y z
N MET A 1 82.80 17.34 -32.10
CA MET A 1 82.65 16.67 -30.80
C MET A 1 81.35 17.16 -30.12
N ASN A 2 80.28 16.37 -30.19
CA ASN A 2 79.01 16.77 -29.62
C ASN A 2 78.92 16.29 -28.17
N ASN A 3 78.94 17.21 -27.26
CA ASN A 3 78.69 16.97 -25.81
C ASN A 3 77.21 16.65 -25.58
N ILE A 4 76.91 15.36 -25.42
CA ILE A 4 75.56 14.92 -24.97
C ILE A 4 75.48 15.16 -23.46
N ASN A 5 74.86 16.26 -23.06
CA ASN A 5 74.51 16.51 -21.64
C ASN A 5 73.44 15.50 -21.18
N ARG A 6 73.89 14.39 -20.58
CA ARG A 6 73.00 13.45 -19.84
C ARG A 6 72.56 14.14 -18.52
N LYS A 7 71.38 14.73 -18.48
CA LYS A 7 70.71 15.09 -17.22
C LYS A 7 70.52 13.83 -16.38
N ARG A 8 71.32 13.63 -15.35
CA ARG A 8 71.05 12.63 -14.29
C ARG A 8 69.86 13.11 -13.49
N TYR A 9 68.70 12.46 -13.63
CA TYR A 9 67.59 12.63 -12.72
C TYR A 9 67.97 12.02 -11.37
N ILE A 10 68.35 12.88 -10.43
CA ILE A 10 68.51 12.48 -9.02
C ILE A 10 67.09 12.40 -8.48
N LEU A 11 66.57 11.16 -8.37
CA LEU A 11 65.31 10.91 -7.64
C LEU A 11 65.54 11.34 -6.18
N ASN A 12 64.97 12.45 -5.77
CA ASN A 12 65.01 12.86 -4.36
C ASN A 12 64.38 11.74 -3.51
N PHE A 13 65.02 11.35 -2.43
CA PHE A 13 64.58 10.28 -1.54
C PHE A 13 63.11 10.42 -1.11
N ARG A 14 62.62 11.68 -0.95
CA ARG A 14 61.21 11.99 -0.70
C ARG A 14 60.28 11.62 -1.87
N SER A 15 60.65 11.88 -3.10
CA SER A 15 59.90 11.47 -4.31
C SER A 15 59.82 9.95 -4.45
N PHE A 16 60.87 9.27 -4.06
CA PHE A 16 60.88 7.79 -4.04
C PHE A 16 59.91 7.24 -3.01
N ILE A 17 59.86 7.83 -1.79
CA ILE A 17 58.87 7.43 -0.74
C ILE A 17 57.45 7.65 -1.23
N TYR A 18 57.14 8.81 -1.82
CA TYR A 18 55.79 9.08 -2.39
C TYR A 18 55.42 8.10 -3.49
N PHE A 19 56.36 7.76 -4.34
CA PHE A 19 56.14 6.75 -5.42
C PHE A 19 55.85 5.37 -4.84
N CYS A 20 56.62 4.92 -3.84
CA CYS A 20 56.39 3.65 -3.16
C CYS A 20 55.03 3.64 -2.42
N PHE A 21 54.67 4.74 -1.78
CA PHE A 21 53.36 4.88 -1.11
C PHE A 21 52.21 4.82 -2.12
N PHE A 22 52.34 5.51 -3.24
CA PHE A 22 51.32 5.48 -4.31
C PHE A 22 51.18 4.06 -4.92
N LEU A 23 52.30 3.41 -5.17
CA LEU A 23 52.33 2.03 -5.66
C LEU A 23 51.65 1.07 -4.65
N PHE A 24 51.92 1.24 -3.35
CA PHE A 24 51.29 0.49 -2.30
C PHE A 24 49.77 0.68 -2.29
N LEU A 25 49.28 1.90 -2.47
CA LEU A 25 47.82 2.20 -2.55
C LEU A 25 47.20 1.51 -3.77
N ILE A 26 47.85 1.50 -4.92
CA ILE A 26 47.36 0.81 -6.13
C ILE A 26 47.28 -0.69 -5.89
N ILE A 27 48.35 -1.30 -5.38
CA ILE A 27 48.38 -2.74 -5.09
C ILE A 27 47.33 -3.13 -4.05
N SER A 28 47.20 -2.32 -3.00
CA SER A 28 46.18 -2.52 -1.95
C SER A 28 44.77 -2.42 -2.51
N SER A 29 44.49 -1.42 -3.36
CA SER A 29 43.20 -1.26 -4.04
C SER A 29 42.88 -2.45 -4.93
N PHE A 30 43.85 -2.93 -5.68
CA PHE A 30 43.73 -4.09 -6.53
C PHE A 30 43.48 -5.37 -5.71
N PHE A 31 44.21 -5.57 -4.63
CA PHE A 31 44.00 -6.67 -3.71
C PHE A 31 42.60 -6.66 -3.08
N LEU A 32 42.12 -5.51 -2.61
CA LEU A 32 40.77 -5.35 -2.05
C LEU A 32 39.69 -5.64 -3.09
N TYR A 33 39.88 -5.18 -4.33
CA TYR A 33 38.94 -5.42 -5.43
C TYR A 33 38.81 -6.92 -5.75
N PHE A 34 39.93 -7.64 -5.90
CA PHE A 34 39.90 -9.07 -6.24
C PHE A 34 39.49 -9.97 -5.06
N ASN A 35 39.72 -9.54 -3.84
CA ASN A 35 39.35 -10.31 -2.63
C ASN A 35 38.08 -9.83 -1.97
N LYS A 36 37.31 -8.93 -2.58
CA LYS A 36 36.10 -8.33 -2.02
C LYS A 36 35.15 -9.36 -1.40
N ASN A 37 34.82 -10.43 -2.16
CA ASN A 37 33.90 -11.46 -1.68
C ASN A 37 34.45 -12.22 -0.47
N ASN A 38 35.73 -12.59 -0.48
CA ASN A 38 36.37 -13.28 0.65
C ASN A 38 36.41 -12.39 1.89
N ILE A 39 36.69 -11.09 1.73
CA ILE A 39 36.71 -10.12 2.83
C ILE A 39 35.33 -9.99 3.44
N ILE A 40 34.26 -9.86 2.61
CA ILE A 40 32.88 -9.77 3.07
C ILE A 40 32.47 -11.03 3.84
N VAL A 41 32.75 -12.21 3.30
CA VAL A 41 32.41 -13.48 3.96
C VAL A 41 33.15 -13.61 5.30
N THR A 42 34.46 -13.33 5.31
CA THR A 42 35.27 -13.39 6.53
C THR A 42 34.76 -12.39 7.58
N SER A 43 34.45 -11.17 7.18
CA SER A 43 33.89 -10.14 8.10
C SER A 43 32.56 -10.58 8.69
N LYS A 44 31.66 -11.14 7.88
CA LYS A 44 30.38 -11.69 8.35
C LYS A 44 30.59 -12.82 9.35
N ASN A 45 31.52 -13.73 9.09
CA ASN A 45 31.84 -14.83 10.01
C ASN A 45 32.40 -14.34 11.35
N ILE A 46 33.25 -13.32 11.34
CA ILE A 46 33.76 -12.68 12.55
C ILE A 46 32.62 -12.07 13.35
N ILE A 47 31.73 -11.30 12.71
CA ILE A 47 30.57 -10.68 13.37
C ILE A 47 29.64 -11.76 13.93
N GLN A 48 29.37 -12.84 13.18
CA GLN A 48 28.53 -13.94 13.63
C GLN A 48 29.13 -14.64 14.88
N THR A 49 30.43 -14.93 14.86
CA THR A 49 31.15 -15.55 15.99
C THR A 49 31.12 -14.65 17.22
N PHE A 50 31.40 -13.35 17.05
CA PHE A 50 31.29 -12.36 18.08
C PHE A 50 29.88 -12.35 18.70
N SER A 51 28.87 -12.23 17.84
CA SER A 51 27.49 -12.18 18.30
C SER A 51 27.06 -13.42 19.07
N LYS A 52 27.52 -14.61 18.64
CA LYS A 52 27.28 -15.86 19.37
C LYS A 52 27.91 -15.83 20.75
N ASN A 53 29.17 -15.40 20.87
CA ASN A 53 29.90 -15.39 22.13
C ASN A 53 29.34 -14.37 23.14
N PHE A 54 28.77 -13.27 22.66
CA PHE A 54 28.26 -12.19 23.50
C PHE A 54 26.73 -12.11 23.54
N GLN A 55 26.02 -13.12 23.01
CA GLN A 55 24.54 -13.21 22.99
C GLN A 55 23.86 -12.08 22.25
N TYR A 56 24.45 -11.63 21.14
CA TYR A 56 23.85 -10.65 20.20
C TYR A 56 23.23 -11.36 18.99
N GLN A 57 22.47 -12.42 19.24
CA GLN A 57 21.77 -13.20 18.20
C GLN A 57 20.29 -12.88 18.20
N PHE A 58 19.69 -12.83 17.01
CA PHE A 58 18.25 -12.71 16.84
C PHE A 58 17.56 -13.97 17.40
N ILE A 59 16.80 -13.83 18.47
CA ILE A 59 16.10 -14.94 19.16
C ILE A 59 14.60 -14.65 19.24
N THR A 60 14.22 -13.39 19.45
CA THR A 60 12.85 -12.99 19.77
C THR A 60 12.36 -11.91 18.81
N TYR A 61 11.08 -11.92 18.52
CA TYR A 61 10.42 -10.86 17.74
C TYR A 61 9.14 -10.39 18.44
N ASN A 62 8.78 -9.14 18.16
CA ASN A 62 7.51 -8.56 18.59
C ASN A 62 6.79 -8.00 17.37
N ILE A 63 5.62 -8.57 17.04
CA ILE A 63 4.80 -8.18 15.91
C ILE A 63 3.60 -7.39 16.42
N SER A 64 3.31 -6.26 15.79
CA SER A 64 2.18 -5.39 16.13
C SER A 64 1.51 -4.81 14.89
N GLY A 65 0.25 -4.40 15.03
CA GLY A 65 -0.54 -3.74 13.97
C GLY A 65 -1.19 -4.71 12.99
N LEU A 66 -1.29 -6.01 13.34
CA LEU A 66 -2.03 -7.00 12.55
C LEU A 66 -3.53 -6.92 12.86
N ASP A 67 -4.35 -7.02 11.81
CA ASP A 67 -5.81 -7.09 11.87
C ASP A 67 -6.33 -8.27 11.03
N ARG A 68 -5.92 -8.35 9.77
CA ARG A 68 -6.29 -9.40 8.82
C ARG A 68 -5.18 -10.40 8.53
N ILE A 69 -3.93 -9.95 8.64
CA ILE A 69 -2.77 -10.79 8.37
C ILE A 69 -2.52 -11.67 9.60
N GLU A 70 -2.44 -12.98 9.38
CA GLU A 70 -2.08 -13.91 10.44
C GLU A 70 -0.60 -13.72 10.84
N SER A 71 -0.30 -13.71 12.15
CA SER A 71 1.08 -13.60 12.66
C SER A 71 2.00 -14.66 12.07
N LYS A 72 1.46 -15.85 11.85
CA LYS A 72 2.18 -16.99 11.27
C LYS A 72 2.84 -16.66 9.93
N PHE A 73 2.18 -15.86 9.07
CA PHE A 73 2.77 -15.43 7.81
C PHE A 73 4.10 -14.69 8.02
N ILE A 74 4.19 -13.83 9.04
CA ILE A 74 5.41 -13.09 9.37
C ILE A 74 6.43 -14.01 10.02
N GLU A 75 6.00 -14.86 10.95
CA GLU A 75 6.84 -15.82 11.66
C GLU A 75 7.58 -16.75 10.68
N ASP A 76 6.88 -17.30 9.69
CA ASP A 76 7.46 -18.17 8.67
C ASP A 76 8.57 -17.44 7.87
N LYS A 77 8.41 -16.12 7.61
CA LYS A 77 9.44 -15.32 6.93
C LYS A 77 10.67 -15.09 7.80
N LEU A 78 10.50 -15.08 9.14
CA LEU A 78 11.58 -14.83 10.10
C LEU A 78 12.35 -16.08 10.47
N GLN A 79 11.73 -17.27 10.39
CA GLN A 79 12.30 -18.53 10.88
C GLN A 79 13.73 -18.79 10.42
N LYS A 80 14.04 -18.51 9.16
CA LYS A 80 15.36 -18.72 8.57
C LYS A 80 16.46 -17.80 9.12
N TYR A 81 16.10 -16.76 9.87
CA TYR A 81 17.03 -15.79 10.44
C TYR A 81 17.27 -15.97 11.93
N ILE A 82 16.52 -16.86 12.57
CA ILE A 82 16.75 -17.20 14.00
C ILE A 82 18.20 -17.64 14.21
N GLU A 83 18.80 -17.22 15.32
CA GLU A 83 20.21 -17.43 15.69
C GLU A 83 21.24 -16.69 14.80
N THR A 84 20.81 -15.92 13.82
CA THR A 84 21.70 -15.02 13.08
C THR A 84 22.10 -13.84 13.96
N SER A 85 23.32 -13.29 13.76
CA SER A 85 23.72 -12.04 14.41
C SER A 85 22.68 -10.93 14.17
N ILE A 86 22.26 -10.25 15.24
CA ILE A 86 21.33 -9.13 15.17
C ILE A 86 21.84 -8.00 14.24
N PHE A 87 23.19 -7.85 14.13
CA PHE A 87 23.84 -6.85 13.28
C PHE A 87 23.89 -7.25 11.79
N LEU A 88 23.64 -8.53 11.48
CA LEU A 88 23.66 -9.06 10.12
C LEU A 88 22.26 -9.36 9.58
N LEU A 89 21.20 -9.03 10.32
CA LEU A 89 19.83 -9.20 9.84
C LEU A 89 19.60 -8.36 8.59
N PRO A 90 19.20 -8.98 7.47
CA PRO A 90 18.91 -8.26 6.24
C PRO A 90 17.51 -7.63 6.30
N LEU A 91 17.38 -6.52 7.06
CA LEU A 91 16.09 -5.88 7.32
C LEU A 91 15.35 -5.51 6.04
N ASP A 92 16.05 -5.08 5.00
CA ASP A 92 15.43 -4.77 3.69
C ASP A 92 14.79 -6.02 3.06
N GLN A 93 15.48 -7.16 3.06
CA GLN A 93 14.93 -8.42 2.52
C GLN A 93 13.75 -8.93 3.35
N ILE A 94 13.81 -8.76 4.67
CA ILE A 94 12.70 -9.10 5.57
C ILE A 94 11.51 -8.20 5.23
N ASN A 95 11.72 -6.89 5.13
CA ASN A 95 10.69 -5.91 4.74
C ASN A 95 10.04 -6.28 3.41
N ASP A 96 10.83 -6.55 2.38
CA ASP A 96 10.33 -6.91 1.05
C ASP A 96 9.51 -8.20 1.09
N SER A 97 9.96 -9.20 1.84
CA SER A 97 9.25 -10.48 2.00
C SER A 97 7.91 -10.34 2.74
N ILE A 98 7.80 -9.40 3.68
CA ILE A 98 6.55 -9.08 4.37
C ILE A 98 5.59 -8.34 3.41
N LYS A 99 6.12 -7.42 2.59
CA LYS A 99 5.34 -6.67 1.58
C LYS A 99 4.83 -7.51 0.41
N GLU A 100 5.21 -8.78 0.31
CA GLU A 100 4.58 -9.73 -0.63
C GLU A 100 3.08 -9.94 -0.33
N ASN A 101 2.64 -9.72 0.90
CA ASN A 101 1.23 -9.77 1.24
C ASN A 101 0.54 -8.45 0.82
N ASN A 102 -0.49 -8.56 -0.02
CA ASN A 102 -1.22 -7.42 -0.58
C ASN A 102 -1.86 -6.51 0.48
N TRP A 103 -2.15 -7.05 1.66
CA TRP A 103 -2.74 -6.29 2.77
C TRP A 103 -1.74 -5.40 3.50
N VAL A 104 -0.44 -5.62 3.32
CA VAL A 104 0.60 -4.78 3.93
C VAL A 104 0.68 -3.44 3.20
N LYS A 105 0.36 -2.36 3.90
CA LYS A 105 0.51 -0.99 3.43
C LYS A 105 1.92 -0.48 3.71
N GLU A 106 2.36 -0.59 4.97
CA GLU A 106 3.68 -0.17 5.42
C GLU A 106 4.22 -1.13 6.48
N THR A 107 5.55 -1.26 6.54
CA THR A 107 6.25 -2.07 7.53
C THR A 107 7.37 -1.27 8.15
N TYR A 108 7.45 -1.29 9.47
CA TYR A 108 8.50 -0.64 10.25
C TYR A 108 9.26 -1.72 11.02
N LEU A 109 10.56 -1.87 10.72
CA LEU A 109 11.45 -2.82 11.36
C LEU A 109 12.48 -2.08 12.22
N ASN A 110 12.64 -2.52 13.45
CA ASN A 110 13.65 -1.99 14.36
C ASN A 110 14.18 -3.10 15.26
N THR A 111 15.40 -2.94 15.77
CA THR A 111 16.02 -3.92 16.71
C THR A 111 16.42 -3.23 18.00
N ASN A 112 16.51 -4.01 19.08
CA ASN A 112 17.14 -3.56 20.34
C ASN A 112 18.67 -3.67 20.32
N TYR A 113 19.25 -4.07 19.15
CA TYR A 113 20.68 -4.35 18.96
C TYR A 113 21.24 -5.45 19.90
N LYS A 114 20.36 -6.29 20.46
CA LYS A 114 20.75 -7.42 21.31
C LYS A 114 20.20 -8.73 20.76
N ASP A 115 18.89 -8.95 20.84
CA ASP A 115 18.27 -10.23 20.56
C ASP A 115 16.86 -10.13 19.93
N THR A 116 16.28 -8.94 19.91
CA THR A 116 14.87 -8.76 19.56
C THR A 116 14.68 -7.88 18.31
N LEU A 117 13.84 -8.35 17.39
CA LEU A 117 13.33 -7.61 16.25
C LEU A 117 11.90 -7.13 16.53
N PHE A 118 11.66 -5.83 16.43
CA PHE A 118 10.33 -5.22 16.50
C PHE A 118 9.80 -4.99 15.10
N ILE A 119 8.59 -5.48 14.86
CA ILE A 119 7.91 -5.40 13.56
C ILE A 119 6.57 -4.73 13.79
N LYS A 120 6.40 -3.54 13.24
CA LYS A 120 5.10 -2.87 13.20
C LYS A 120 4.60 -2.86 11.77
N ILE A 121 3.39 -3.39 11.56
CA ILE A 121 2.73 -3.45 10.26
C ILE A 121 1.54 -2.48 10.26
N GLU A 122 1.41 -1.74 9.19
CA GLU A 122 0.21 -0.98 8.87
C GLU A 122 -0.49 -1.70 7.72
N GLU A 123 -1.73 -2.15 7.96
CA GLU A 123 -2.54 -2.81 6.95
C GLU A 123 -3.41 -1.81 6.17
N TYR A 124 -3.73 -2.14 4.92
CA TYR A 124 -4.71 -1.40 4.15
C TYR A 124 -6.09 -1.49 4.81
N LYS A 125 -6.79 -0.35 4.88
CA LYS A 125 -8.18 -0.28 5.34
C LYS A 125 -9.08 -0.06 4.13
N PRO A 126 -9.79 -1.10 3.66
CA PRO A 126 -10.66 -0.95 2.51
C PRO A 126 -11.87 -0.07 2.85
N VAL A 127 -12.24 0.79 1.90
CA VAL A 127 -13.41 1.69 2.01
C VAL A 127 -14.59 1.24 1.15
N GLY A 128 -14.38 0.25 0.27
CA GLY A 128 -15.40 -0.29 -0.60
C GLY A 128 -14.93 -1.52 -1.37
N ILE A 129 -15.85 -2.09 -2.12
CA ILE A 129 -15.62 -3.23 -3.00
C ILE A 129 -15.83 -2.77 -4.44
N TYR A 130 -14.83 -2.93 -5.28
CA TYR A 130 -14.86 -2.62 -6.70
C TYR A 130 -15.25 -3.86 -7.50
N PHE A 131 -16.34 -3.77 -8.28
CA PHE A 131 -16.76 -4.81 -9.20
C PHE A 131 -16.28 -4.48 -10.60
N PHE A 132 -15.40 -5.32 -11.15
CA PHE A 132 -14.82 -5.15 -12.47
C PHE A 132 -14.47 -6.50 -13.10
N ASN A 133 -14.81 -6.70 -14.39
CA ASN A 133 -14.56 -7.95 -15.12
C ASN A 133 -15.06 -9.19 -14.35
N GLU A 134 -16.29 -9.14 -13.85
CA GLU A 134 -16.94 -10.23 -13.09
C GLU A 134 -16.24 -10.63 -11.80
N LYS A 135 -15.32 -9.80 -11.31
CA LYS A 135 -14.58 -10.01 -10.06
C LYS A 135 -14.80 -8.85 -9.11
N TYR A 136 -14.63 -9.15 -7.82
CA TYR A 136 -14.73 -8.18 -6.74
C TYR A 136 -13.37 -7.97 -6.10
N PHE A 137 -13.06 -6.71 -5.78
CA PHE A 137 -11.77 -6.31 -5.20
C PHE A 137 -11.98 -5.33 -4.07
N PHE A 138 -11.27 -5.50 -2.97
CA PHE A 138 -11.15 -4.44 -1.98
C PHE A 138 -10.32 -3.29 -2.52
N PHE A 139 -10.70 -2.07 -2.19
CA PHE A 139 -9.90 -0.88 -2.52
C PHE A 139 -9.86 0.10 -1.34
N ASP A 140 -8.75 0.84 -1.25
CA ASP A 140 -8.50 1.84 -0.22
C ASP A 140 -9.09 3.22 -0.55
N GLU A 141 -8.92 4.18 0.33
CA GLU A 141 -9.40 5.57 0.17
C GLU A 141 -8.85 6.29 -1.06
N ASN A 142 -7.72 5.86 -1.61
CA ASN A 142 -7.11 6.40 -2.82
C ASN A 142 -7.57 5.66 -4.08
N GLY A 143 -8.39 4.64 -3.92
CA GLY A 143 -8.85 3.78 -5.00
C GLY A 143 -7.86 2.69 -5.40
N LYS A 144 -6.78 2.48 -4.62
CA LYS A 144 -5.84 1.38 -4.86
C LYS A 144 -6.52 0.06 -4.55
N ILE A 145 -6.45 -0.88 -5.51
CA ILE A 145 -6.89 -2.25 -5.30
C ILE A 145 -5.92 -2.93 -4.32
N VAL A 146 -6.48 -3.51 -3.27
CA VAL A 146 -5.75 -4.20 -2.22
C VAL A 146 -5.71 -5.69 -2.50
N ASP A 147 -6.88 -6.33 -2.59
CA ASP A 147 -6.99 -7.77 -2.78
C ASP A 147 -8.30 -8.17 -3.43
N GLN A 148 -8.36 -9.37 -3.99
CA GLN A 148 -9.59 -9.95 -4.53
C GLN A 148 -10.45 -10.53 -3.40
N ILE A 149 -11.78 -10.39 -3.53
CA ILE A 149 -12.75 -11.02 -2.64
C ILE A 149 -13.62 -12.00 -3.45
N TYR A 150 -13.93 -13.16 -2.87
CA TYR A 150 -14.83 -14.13 -3.50
C TYR A 150 -16.29 -13.78 -3.20
N VAL A 151 -17.19 -14.14 -4.12
CA VAL A 151 -18.63 -13.87 -4.01
C VAL A 151 -19.23 -14.42 -2.73
N THR A 152 -18.75 -15.58 -2.27
CA THR A 152 -19.17 -16.23 -1.01
C THR A 152 -18.94 -15.37 0.22
N ASP A 153 -17.94 -14.50 0.17
CA ASP A 153 -17.49 -13.70 1.32
C ASP A 153 -18.06 -12.27 1.31
N LEU A 154 -18.75 -11.89 0.23
CA LEU A 154 -19.33 -10.54 0.08
C LEU A 154 -20.31 -10.20 1.21
N SER A 155 -21.13 -11.17 1.63
CA SER A 155 -22.13 -10.98 2.68
C SER A 155 -21.52 -10.72 4.07
N ASN A 156 -20.26 -11.09 4.27
CA ASN A 156 -19.55 -10.92 5.53
C ASN A 156 -19.01 -9.47 5.71
N HIS A 157 -19.18 -8.62 4.68
CA HIS A 157 -18.66 -7.27 4.69
C HIS A 157 -19.79 -6.23 4.57
N SER A 158 -19.74 -5.19 5.37
CA SER A 158 -20.66 -4.04 5.30
C SER A 158 -20.23 -3.00 4.25
N LEU A 159 -19.19 -3.30 3.45
CA LEU A 159 -18.65 -2.39 2.45
C LEU A 159 -19.54 -2.31 1.21
N LYS A 160 -19.67 -1.11 0.65
CA LYS A 160 -20.47 -0.85 -0.55
C LYS A 160 -19.79 -1.37 -1.80
N ILE A 161 -20.60 -1.82 -2.76
CA ILE A 161 -20.14 -2.28 -4.07
C ILE A 161 -20.17 -1.10 -5.05
N PHE A 162 -19.01 -0.82 -5.66
CA PHE A 162 -18.80 0.19 -6.68
C PHE A 162 -18.64 -0.47 -8.03
N LYS A 163 -19.52 -0.13 -8.97
CA LYS A 163 -19.55 -0.67 -10.33
C LYS A 163 -19.17 0.40 -11.35
N GLY A 164 -18.67 -0.03 -12.50
CA GLY A 164 -18.28 0.86 -13.59
C GLY A 164 -16.79 1.21 -13.60
N ASN A 165 -16.28 1.47 -14.79
CA ASN A 165 -14.85 1.69 -15.01
C ASN A 165 -14.33 2.88 -14.19
N SER A 166 -13.25 2.64 -13.44
CA SER A 166 -12.60 3.63 -12.56
C SER A 166 -13.48 4.14 -11.40
N SER A 167 -14.55 3.41 -11.02
CA SER A 167 -15.42 3.79 -9.91
C SER A 167 -14.66 3.82 -8.58
N ASN A 168 -13.72 2.91 -8.37
CA ASN A 168 -12.83 2.89 -7.20
C ASN A 168 -12.03 4.21 -7.03
N LEU A 169 -11.51 4.78 -8.12
CA LEU A 169 -10.73 6.02 -8.09
C LEU A 169 -11.57 7.27 -7.75
N LYS A 170 -12.88 7.21 -7.96
CA LYS A 170 -13.82 8.31 -7.70
C LYS A 170 -14.73 8.08 -6.49
N ALA A 171 -14.63 6.90 -5.88
CA ALA A 171 -15.49 6.48 -4.78
C ALA A 171 -15.39 7.40 -3.55
N ASN A 172 -14.19 7.83 -3.17
CA ASN A 172 -13.97 8.59 -1.94
C ASN A 172 -14.76 9.91 -1.90
N SER A 173 -14.89 10.60 -3.05
CA SER A 173 -15.70 11.82 -3.15
C SER A 173 -17.17 11.54 -2.88
N LEU A 174 -17.74 10.48 -3.48
CA LEU A 174 -19.12 10.09 -3.25
C LEU A 174 -19.35 9.60 -1.83
N ILE A 175 -18.45 8.79 -1.26
CA ILE A 175 -18.52 8.34 0.14
C ILE A 175 -18.63 9.55 1.10
N LYS A 176 -17.80 10.57 0.89
CA LYS A 176 -17.85 11.81 1.69
C LYS A 176 -19.20 12.53 1.56
N ILE A 177 -19.74 12.62 0.35
CA ILE A 177 -21.04 13.24 0.11
C ILE A 177 -22.15 12.46 0.82
N LEU A 178 -22.18 11.14 0.71
CA LEU A 178 -23.16 10.29 1.38
C LEU A 178 -23.08 10.43 2.90
N LYS A 179 -21.86 10.46 3.45
CA LYS A 179 -21.62 10.64 4.88
C LYS A 179 -22.07 12.02 5.37
N ASN A 180 -21.74 13.08 4.64
CA ASN A 180 -22.09 14.46 5.02
C ASN A 180 -23.60 14.73 5.02
N ASN A 181 -24.38 13.96 4.25
CA ASN A 181 -25.83 14.05 4.21
C ASN A 181 -26.52 13.01 5.11
N ASP A 182 -25.77 12.27 5.93
CA ASP A 182 -26.31 11.18 6.76
C ASP A 182 -27.16 10.18 5.96
N PHE A 183 -26.88 10.05 4.64
CA PHE A 183 -27.72 9.34 3.70
C PHE A 183 -27.97 7.88 4.12
N GLU A 184 -26.93 7.22 4.59
CA GLU A 184 -26.96 5.79 4.95
C GLU A 184 -27.71 5.49 6.26
N LYS A 185 -28.04 6.51 7.05
CA LYS A 185 -28.88 6.33 8.23
C LYS A 185 -30.31 5.97 7.85
N ASN A 186 -30.76 6.49 6.70
CA ASN A 186 -32.15 6.35 6.25
C ASN A 186 -32.32 5.46 5.04
N TYR A 187 -31.27 5.27 4.21
CA TYR A 187 -31.35 4.58 2.95
C TYR A 187 -30.28 3.50 2.83
N LYS A 188 -30.68 2.26 2.63
CA LYS A 188 -29.77 1.12 2.42
C LYS A 188 -29.33 1.08 0.94
N ILE A 189 -28.04 1.25 0.71
CA ILE A 189 -27.43 1.23 -0.62
C ILE A 189 -27.10 -0.21 -0.99
N GLU A 190 -27.57 -0.66 -2.14
CA GLU A 190 -27.19 -1.95 -2.75
C GLU A 190 -25.89 -1.83 -3.53
N SER A 191 -25.84 -0.84 -4.44
CA SER A 191 -24.63 -0.60 -5.25
C SER A 191 -24.56 0.85 -5.74
N LEU A 192 -23.33 1.27 -6.08
CA LEU A 192 -22.98 2.58 -6.61
C LEU A 192 -22.36 2.39 -8.00
N GLU A 193 -22.97 2.98 -9.03
CA GLU A 193 -22.54 2.78 -10.42
C GLU A 193 -21.98 4.07 -11.01
N PHE A 194 -20.72 4.03 -11.46
CA PHE A 194 -20.06 5.15 -12.12
C PHE A 194 -20.24 5.05 -13.63
N ILE A 195 -21.16 5.83 -14.17
CA ILE A 195 -21.61 5.75 -15.57
C ILE A 195 -20.75 6.64 -16.47
N ASN A 196 -20.20 6.05 -17.54
CA ASN A 196 -19.40 6.73 -18.57
C ASN A 196 -18.26 7.59 -18.00
N LYS A 197 -17.69 7.18 -16.86
CA LYS A 197 -16.63 7.92 -16.12
C LYS A 197 -17.00 9.37 -15.75
N ARG A 198 -18.30 9.67 -15.63
CA ARG A 198 -18.80 11.04 -15.42
C ARG A 198 -19.69 11.21 -14.21
N ARG A 199 -20.74 10.40 -14.08
CA ARG A 199 -21.79 10.58 -13.11
C ARG A 199 -22.03 9.30 -12.30
N TRP A 200 -22.66 9.45 -11.16
CA TRP A 200 -23.06 8.34 -10.31
C TRP A 200 -24.55 8.02 -10.41
N ASN A 201 -24.85 6.73 -10.40
CA ASN A 201 -26.16 6.21 -10.05
C ASN A 201 -26.05 5.50 -8.70
N ILE A 202 -27.10 5.62 -7.88
CA ILE A 202 -27.21 4.88 -6.60
C ILE A 202 -28.38 3.90 -6.77
N ASN A 203 -28.13 2.63 -6.54
CA ASN A 203 -29.16 1.60 -6.44
C ASN A 203 -29.42 1.30 -4.97
N LEU A 204 -30.69 1.41 -4.55
CA LEU A 204 -31.12 1.09 -3.19
C LEU A 204 -31.75 -0.31 -3.14
N TYR A 205 -31.70 -0.95 -1.96
CA TYR A 205 -32.24 -2.32 -1.76
C TYR A 205 -33.74 -2.47 -2.07
N ASN A 206 -34.52 -1.40 -2.02
CA ASN A 206 -35.94 -1.38 -2.40
C ASN A 206 -36.19 -1.18 -3.90
N ASN A 207 -35.20 -1.47 -4.75
CA ASN A 207 -35.23 -1.30 -6.21
C ASN A 207 -35.39 0.14 -6.68
N ILE A 208 -35.18 1.13 -5.84
CA ILE A 208 -35.14 2.54 -6.23
C ILE A 208 -33.78 2.88 -6.81
N LYS A 209 -33.80 3.62 -7.94
CA LYS A 209 -32.59 4.13 -8.60
C LYS A 209 -32.54 5.66 -8.55
N LEU A 210 -31.37 6.19 -8.18
CA LEU A 210 -31.10 7.62 -8.20
C LEU A 210 -30.07 7.92 -9.28
N PHE A 211 -30.40 8.79 -10.22
CA PHE A 211 -29.46 9.28 -11.24
C PHE A 211 -28.97 10.66 -10.79
N LEU A 212 -27.70 10.74 -10.37
CA LEU A 212 -27.14 11.99 -9.86
C LEU A 212 -26.62 12.88 -10.98
N SER A 213 -26.59 14.19 -10.72
CA SER A 213 -25.94 15.17 -11.59
C SER A 213 -24.43 14.92 -11.63
N GLU A 214 -23.85 15.14 -12.81
CA GLU A 214 -22.39 15.15 -12.99
C GLU A 214 -21.74 16.38 -12.31
N GLU A 215 -22.43 17.54 -12.42
CA GLU A 215 -21.91 18.83 -11.92
C GLU A 215 -21.92 18.89 -10.38
N ASP A 216 -23.03 18.48 -9.75
CA ASP A 216 -23.20 18.53 -8.31
C ASP A 216 -23.97 17.32 -7.77
N PRO A 217 -23.29 16.20 -7.53
CA PRO A 217 -23.88 15.01 -6.91
C PRO A 217 -24.41 15.29 -5.49
N ASN A 218 -23.80 16.22 -4.75
CA ASN A 218 -24.24 16.57 -3.39
C ASN A 218 -25.62 17.22 -3.44
N LYS A 219 -25.83 18.19 -4.33
CA LYS A 219 -27.13 18.84 -4.53
C LYS A 219 -28.20 17.85 -4.97
N SER A 220 -27.86 16.88 -5.81
CA SER A 220 -28.78 15.81 -6.21
C SER A 220 -29.25 15.00 -5.00
N ILE A 221 -28.35 14.61 -4.11
CA ILE A 221 -28.70 13.88 -2.88
C ILE A 221 -29.56 14.72 -1.96
N GLN A 222 -29.24 15.99 -1.79
CA GLN A 222 -30.09 16.92 -0.98
C GLN A 222 -31.49 17.05 -1.58
N ASN A 223 -31.62 17.20 -2.92
CA ASN A 223 -32.91 17.27 -3.59
C ASN A 223 -33.70 15.96 -3.38
N PHE A 224 -33.06 14.81 -3.47
CA PHE A 224 -33.71 13.53 -3.17
C PHE A 224 -34.29 13.49 -1.75
N ILE A 225 -33.50 13.85 -0.76
CA ILE A 225 -33.95 13.87 0.65
C ILE A 225 -35.12 14.83 0.83
N ILE A 226 -35.08 16.02 0.23
CA ILE A 226 -36.17 17.00 0.29
C ILE A 226 -37.46 16.45 -0.33
N ILE A 227 -37.34 15.76 -1.48
CA ILE A 227 -38.49 15.19 -2.19
C ILE A 227 -39.07 14.04 -1.36
N GLN A 228 -38.25 13.13 -0.85
CA GLN A 228 -38.69 12.03 0.01
C GLN A 228 -39.50 12.52 1.23
N ASN A 229 -39.06 13.60 1.86
CA ASN A 229 -39.74 14.17 3.01
C ASN A 229 -41.09 14.86 2.68
N LYS A 230 -41.36 15.14 1.38
CA LYS A 230 -42.61 15.79 0.93
C LYS A 230 -43.62 14.83 0.34
N LEU A 231 -43.23 13.66 -0.07
CA LEU A 231 -44.06 12.64 -0.68
C LEU A 231 -44.79 11.82 0.39
N SER A 232 -46.01 11.36 0.09
CA SER A 232 -46.71 10.39 0.89
C SER A 232 -46.06 9.00 0.79
N GLU A 233 -46.29 8.12 1.77
CA GLU A 233 -45.78 6.74 1.70
C GLU A 233 -46.29 5.98 0.46
N THR A 234 -47.52 6.25 0.04
CA THR A 234 -48.13 5.65 -1.16
C THR A 234 -47.42 6.09 -2.44
N ASP A 235 -47.04 7.36 -2.53
CA ASP A 235 -46.32 7.89 -3.71
C ASP A 235 -44.89 7.32 -3.75
N ILE A 236 -44.20 7.30 -2.60
CA ILE A 236 -42.84 6.74 -2.49
C ILE A 236 -42.78 5.29 -2.99
N ASN A 237 -43.75 4.46 -2.59
CA ASN A 237 -43.82 3.06 -2.97
C ASN A 237 -44.06 2.83 -4.47
N ASN A 238 -44.62 3.81 -5.18
CA ASN A 238 -44.89 3.77 -6.62
C ASN A 238 -43.69 4.25 -7.45
N ILE A 239 -42.72 4.95 -6.88
CA ILE A 239 -41.60 5.52 -7.62
C ILE A 239 -40.43 4.54 -7.67
N LYS A 240 -39.97 4.22 -8.88
CA LYS A 240 -38.84 3.35 -9.15
C LYS A 240 -37.53 4.11 -9.43
N THR A 241 -37.63 5.31 -9.99
CA THR A 241 -36.44 6.08 -10.36
C THR A 241 -36.61 7.57 -10.06
N TYR A 242 -35.58 8.15 -9.44
CA TYR A 242 -35.42 9.58 -9.25
C TYR A 242 -34.31 10.07 -10.19
N ASP A 243 -34.71 10.76 -11.25
CA ASP A 243 -33.76 11.42 -12.15
C ASP A 243 -33.43 12.83 -11.65
N LEU A 244 -32.29 12.94 -10.99
CA LEU A 244 -31.79 14.16 -10.36
C LEU A 244 -30.64 14.79 -11.15
N ARG A 245 -30.47 14.40 -12.42
CA ARG A 245 -29.42 14.92 -13.29
C ARG A 245 -29.55 16.41 -13.52
N ASN A 246 -30.81 16.89 -13.65
CA ASN A 246 -31.08 18.31 -13.69
C ASN A 246 -31.33 18.85 -12.29
N LEU A 247 -30.49 19.78 -11.83
CA LEU A 247 -30.55 20.33 -10.48
C LEU A 247 -31.79 21.22 -10.21
N SER A 248 -32.43 21.71 -11.27
CA SER A 248 -33.62 22.55 -11.16
C SER A 248 -34.93 21.78 -11.30
N LYS A 249 -34.90 20.55 -11.83
CA LYS A 249 -36.10 19.74 -12.10
C LYS A 249 -35.81 18.27 -11.90
N THR A 250 -36.51 17.63 -10.96
CA THR A 250 -36.46 16.18 -10.76
C THR A 250 -37.57 15.50 -11.58
N ILE A 251 -37.23 14.40 -12.25
CA ILE A 251 -38.20 13.55 -12.96
C ILE A 251 -38.38 12.29 -12.13
N LEU A 252 -39.62 11.95 -11.82
CA LEU A 252 -40.01 10.75 -11.10
C LEU A 252 -40.56 9.74 -12.12
N ILE A 253 -40.08 8.51 -12.10
CA ILE A 253 -40.53 7.43 -12.98
C ILE A 253 -41.19 6.38 -12.09
N ASN A 254 -42.45 6.05 -12.37
CA ASN A 254 -43.24 5.11 -11.59
C ASN A 254 -42.99 3.66 -12.06
N VAL A 255 -43.42 2.71 -11.22
CA VAL A 255 -43.31 1.28 -11.51
C VAL A 255 -44.06 0.85 -12.76
N ASN A 256 -45.15 1.58 -13.12
CA ASN A 256 -46.05 1.28 -14.24
C ASN A 256 -45.72 2.06 -15.53
N ASP A 257 -44.65 2.86 -15.53
CA ASP A 257 -44.12 3.53 -16.72
C ASP A 257 -42.93 2.71 -17.26
#